data_da70fe716eb0865d5bbc35a25d344f5a
#
_entry.id   da70fe716eb0865d5bbc35a25d344f5a
#
_cell.length_a   1.000
_cell.length_b   1.000
_cell.length_c   1.000
_cell.angle_alpha   90.00
_cell.angle_beta   90.00
_cell.angle_gamma   90.00
#
_symmetry.space_group_name_H-M   'P 1'
#
loop_
_entity.id
_entity.type
_entity.pdbx_description
1 polymer ?
#
loop_
_entity_poly.entity_id
_entity_poly.type
_entity_poly.pdbx_seq_one_letter_code
_entity_poly.pdbx_strand_id
1 'polypeptide(L)'
;MVPDDLAVVILAGGNAARFPGKLESDAGGTPLLLRVYRNVAPIAPVYVSARAGFSPAIDAQLACPIVIDRLPGRGPLGGLASTFGEISARRVFAVAGDAPFVDAGVYEELARYWDDSCEAVVPVREREGRLHLEPLCAIYGRIAFLREAYAVLTHGSAAVAEVVDRLRARRVRLASQHAFTNVNTPADAAVFA
;
A
#
# COMPACT_ATOMS: atom_id res chain seq x y z
N MET A 1 19.22 -2.93 11.59
CA MET A 1 18.47 -4.09 12.13
C MET A 1 17.03 -3.86 11.71
N VAL A 2 16.50 -4.64 10.76
CA VAL A 2 15.07 -4.57 10.37
C VAL A 2 14.28 -5.04 11.57
N PRO A 3 13.31 -4.28 12.08
CA PRO A 3 12.50 -4.75 13.20
C PRO A 3 11.71 -6.00 12.76
N ASP A 4 11.84 -7.12 13.46
CA ASP A 4 10.98 -8.33 13.29
C ASP A 4 9.48 -8.02 13.43
N ASP A 5 9.16 -6.78 13.66
CA ASP A 5 7.88 -6.20 14.03
C ASP A 5 7.19 -5.47 12.88
N LEU A 6 7.84 -5.32 11.72
CA LEU A 6 7.37 -4.60 10.55
C LEU A 6 7.39 -5.48 9.30
N ALA A 7 6.34 -5.34 8.49
CA ALA A 7 6.32 -5.82 7.10
C ALA A 7 5.84 -4.69 6.18
N VAL A 8 6.17 -4.78 4.90
CA VAL A 8 5.61 -3.91 3.85
C VAL A 8 4.63 -4.72 3.01
N VAL A 9 3.49 -4.13 2.69
CA VAL A 9 2.52 -4.69 1.75
C VAL A 9 2.35 -3.76 0.56
N ILE A 10 2.69 -4.24 -0.63
CA ILE A 10 2.39 -3.56 -1.88
C ILE A 10 1.05 -4.08 -2.40
N LEU A 11 0.06 -3.19 -2.49
CA LEU A 11 -1.25 -3.54 -3.04
C LEU A 11 -1.24 -3.43 -4.56
N ALA A 12 -1.17 -4.57 -5.23
CA ALA A 12 -1.10 -4.72 -6.68
C ALA A 12 -2.41 -5.23 -7.33
N GLY A 13 -3.48 -5.38 -6.55
CA GLY A 13 -4.77 -5.97 -6.95
C GLY A 13 -5.82 -4.98 -7.48
N GLY A 14 -5.48 -3.74 -7.80
CA GLY A 14 -6.42 -2.72 -8.26
C GLY A 14 -7.12 -3.06 -9.59
N ASN A 15 -8.35 -2.51 -9.79
CA ASN A 15 -9.06 -2.64 -11.06
C ASN A 15 -8.50 -1.61 -12.06
N ALA A 16 -7.46 -1.99 -12.81
CA ALA A 16 -6.80 -1.14 -13.80
C ALA A 16 -7.63 -1.00 -15.11
N ALA A 17 -8.95 -0.77 -14.99
CA ALA A 17 -9.83 -0.65 -16.15
C ALA A 17 -9.38 0.42 -17.17
N ARG A 18 -8.74 1.50 -16.68
CA ARG A 18 -8.23 2.60 -17.54
C ARG A 18 -6.84 2.32 -18.10
N PHE A 19 -6.08 1.43 -17.51
CA PHE A 19 -4.71 1.10 -17.93
C PHE A 19 -4.45 -0.38 -17.60
N PRO A 20 -4.96 -1.32 -18.41
CA PRO A 20 -4.69 -2.76 -18.25
C PRO A 20 -3.18 -3.03 -18.32
N GLY A 21 -2.68 -3.90 -17.43
CA GLY A 21 -1.24 -4.18 -17.36
C GLY A 21 -0.37 -3.06 -16.77
N LYS A 22 -0.98 -2.00 -16.23
CA LYS A 22 -0.31 -0.81 -15.67
C LYS A 22 0.91 -1.15 -14.79
N LEU A 23 0.79 -2.12 -13.91
CA LEU A 23 1.85 -2.47 -12.98
C LEU A 23 3.04 -3.18 -13.64
N GLU A 24 2.80 -3.80 -14.81
CA GLU A 24 3.82 -4.45 -15.63
C GLU A 24 4.32 -3.53 -16.76
N SER A 25 3.69 -2.34 -16.93
CA SER A 25 4.12 -1.38 -17.94
C SER A 25 5.45 -0.73 -17.57
N ASP A 26 6.21 -0.41 -18.60
CA ASP A 26 7.48 0.28 -18.46
C ASP A 26 7.31 1.69 -17.88
N ALA A 27 8.10 1.99 -16.87
CA ALA A 27 8.24 3.29 -16.24
C ALA A 27 9.75 3.65 -16.22
N GLY A 28 10.28 4.11 -17.36
CA GLY A 28 11.69 4.45 -17.52
C GLY A 28 12.62 3.23 -17.43
N GLY A 29 12.41 2.23 -18.26
CA GLY A 29 13.24 1.02 -18.35
C GLY A 29 12.99 0.00 -17.23
N THR A 30 12.00 0.22 -16.37
CA THR A 30 11.66 -0.69 -15.28
C THR A 30 10.14 -0.78 -15.11
N PRO A 31 9.55 -1.97 -15.05
CA PRO A 31 8.13 -2.14 -14.74
C PRO A 31 7.74 -1.43 -13.45
N LEU A 32 6.56 -0.78 -13.46
CA LEU A 32 6.11 0.08 -12.37
C LEU A 32 6.10 -0.63 -11.01
N LEU A 33 5.59 -1.87 -10.95
CA LEU A 33 5.57 -2.68 -9.73
C LEU A 33 6.99 -2.94 -9.20
N LEU A 34 7.93 -3.25 -10.08
CA LEU A 34 9.32 -3.50 -9.68
C LEU A 34 10.01 -2.23 -9.19
N ARG A 35 9.63 -1.07 -9.71
CA ARG A 35 10.11 0.21 -9.19
C ARG A 35 9.63 0.45 -7.77
N VAL A 36 8.34 0.27 -7.51
CA VAL A 36 7.77 0.37 -6.15
C VAL A 36 8.45 -0.64 -5.22
N TYR A 37 8.54 -1.91 -5.65
CA TYR A 37 9.18 -2.96 -4.89
C TYR A 37 10.62 -2.59 -4.47
N ARG A 38 11.44 -2.14 -5.42
CA ARG A 38 12.85 -1.75 -5.15
C ARG A 38 12.97 -0.59 -4.16
N ASN A 39 12.04 0.35 -4.21
CA ASN A 39 12.03 1.50 -3.31
C ASN A 39 11.69 1.12 -1.86
N VAL A 40 10.82 0.11 -1.66
CA VAL A 40 10.36 -0.25 -0.32
C VAL A 40 11.03 -1.50 0.25
N ALA A 41 11.69 -2.31 -0.57
CA ALA A 41 12.39 -3.53 -0.13
C ALA A 41 13.46 -3.28 0.96
N PRO A 42 14.16 -2.14 1.01
CA PRO A 42 15.10 -1.84 2.09
C PRO A 42 14.45 -1.62 3.47
N ILE A 43 13.13 -1.38 3.54
CA ILE A 43 12.42 -1.01 4.77
C ILE A 43 12.22 -2.22 5.69
N ALA A 44 11.65 -3.31 5.14
CA ALA A 44 11.30 -4.53 5.88
C ALA A 44 10.91 -5.64 4.88
N PRO A 45 10.68 -6.90 5.32
CA PRO A 45 10.15 -7.95 4.45
C PRO A 45 8.90 -7.49 3.70
N VAL A 46 8.91 -7.67 2.37
CA VAL A 46 7.83 -7.24 1.47
C VAL A 46 6.88 -8.40 1.17
N TYR A 47 5.61 -8.10 1.05
CA TYR A 47 4.55 -8.97 0.53
C TYR A 47 3.82 -8.21 -0.58
N VAL A 48 3.49 -8.89 -1.68
CA VAL A 48 2.69 -8.31 -2.76
C VAL A 48 1.28 -8.89 -2.69
N SER A 49 0.29 -8.03 -2.48
CA SER A 49 -1.12 -8.40 -2.53
C SER A 49 -1.60 -8.29 -3.97
N ALA A 50 -2.06 -9.39 -4.58
CA ALA A 50 -2.46 -9.44 -5.97
C ALA A 50 -3.75 -10.24 -6.18
N ARG A 51 -4.44 -10.03 -7.32
CA ARG A 51 -5.60 -10.86 -7.73
C ARG A 51 -5.19 -12.13 -8.45
N ALA A 52 -4.05 -12.10 -9.12
CA ALA A 52 -3.43 -13.21 -9.85
C ALA A 52 -1.91 -13.01 -9.84
N GLY A 53 -1.16 -14.01 -10.27
CA GLY A 53 0.27 -13.87 -10.54
C GLY A 53 0.54 -12.85 -11.65
N PHE A 54 1.78 -12.43 -11.76
CA PHE A 54 2.27 -11.54 -12.80
C PHE A 54 2.90 -12.34 -13.95
N SER A 55 3.46 -11.64 -14.93
CA SER A 55 4.26 -12.29 -15.96
C SER A 55 5.51 -12.95 -15.33
N PRO A 56 6.03 -14.05 -15.91
CA PRO A 56 7.23 -14.72 -15.38
C PRO A 56 8.44 -13.79 -15.22
N ALA A 57 8.53 -12.76 -16.07
CA ALA A 57 9.61 -11.76 -16.01
C ALA A 57 9.51 -10.87 -14.77
N ILE A 58 8.31 -10.60 -14.28
CA ILE A 58 8.06 -9.84 -13.04
C ILE A 58 8.26 -10.77 -11.84
N ASP A 59 7.64 -11.95 -11.85
CA ASP A 59 7.72 -12.92 -10.75
C ASP A 59 9.18 -13.29 -10.42
N ALA A 60 10.02 -13.47 -11.44
CA ALA A 60 11.44 -13.77 -11.25
C ALA A 60 12.25 -12.63 -10.56
N GLN A 61 11.76 -11.41 -10.59
CA GLN A 61 12.42 -10.23 -9.98
C GLN A 61 11.83 -9.85 -8.63
N LEU A 62 10.63 -10.35 -8.29
CA LEU A 62 10.00 -10.16 -6.98
C LEU A 62 10.53 -11.23 -6.02
N ALA A 63 11.57 -10.89 -5.25
CA ALA A 63 12.11 -11.80 -4.23
C ALA A 63 11.26 -11.75 -2.94
N CYS A 64 9.91 -11.88 -3.07
CA CYS A 64 8.99 -11.77 -1.95
C CYS A 64 7.71 -12.60 -2.21
N PRO A 65 6.96 -12.98 -1.17
CA PRO A 65 5.67 -13.67 -1.32
C PRO A 65 4.65 -12.84 -2.08
N ILE A 66 3.95 -13.47 -3.03
CA ILE A 66 2.75 -12.93 -3.67
C ILE A 66 1.53 -13.58 -3.02
N VAL A 67 0.72 -12.79 -2.35
CA VAL A 67 -0.50 -13.24 -1.67
C VAL A 67 -1.70 -12.96 -2.56
N ILE A 68 -2.39 -14.02 -2.97
CA ILE A 68 -3.58 -13.88 -3.80
C ILE A 68 -4.78 -13.48 -2.94
N ASP A 69 -5.52 -12.47 -3.40
CA ASP A 69 -6.71 -11.95 -2.73
C ASP A 69 -7.78 -13.05 -2.57
N ARG A 70 -8.10 -13.38 -1.32
CA ARG A 70 -9.12 -14.39 -0.95
C ARG A 70 -10.53 -13.80 -0.84
N LEU A 71 -10.65 -12.47 -0.96
CA LEU A 71 -11.90 -11.74 -0.87
C LEU A 71 -12.17 -10.97 -2.17
N PRO A 72 -12.34 -11.66 -3.31
CA PRO A 72 -12.47 -11.03 -4.61
C PRO A 72 -13.71 -10.13 -4.66
N GLY A 73 -13.59 -9.00 -5.37
CA GLY A 73 -14.67 -8.01 -5.47
C GLY A 73 -14.78 -7.05 -4.28
N ARG A 74 -13.97 -7.24 -3.23
CA ARG A 74 -13.96 -6.35 -2.04
C ARG A 74 -12.90 -5.25 -2.13
N GLY A 75 -12.50 -4.86 -3.34
CA GLY A 75 -11.62 -3.73 -3.60
C GLY A 75 -10.27 -3.81 -2.87
N PRO A 76 -9.64 -2.65 -2.60
CA PRO A 76 -8.37 -2.59 -1.87
C PRO A 76 -8.42 -3.22 -0.47
N LEU A 77 -9.56 -3.11 0.20
CA LEU A 77 -9.72 -3.66 1.56
C LEU A 77 -9.65 -5.18 1.59
N GLY A 78 -10.23 -5.86 0.58
CA GLY A 78 -10.15 -7.33 0.47
C GLY A 78 -8.71 -7.82 0.33
N GLY A 79 -7.94 -7.19 -0.57
CA GLY A 79 -6.53 -7.51 -0.78
C GLY A 79 -5.68 -7.28 0.47
N LEU A 80 -5.85 -6.14 1.15
CA LEU A 80 -5.14 -5.86 2.39
C LEU A 80 -5.51 -6.84 3.51
N ALA A 81 -6.81 -7.13 3.71
CA ALA A 81 -7.25 -8.07 4.74
C ALA A 81 -6.71 -9.48 4.48
N SER A 82 -6.74 -9.95 3.21
CA SER A 82 -6.16 -11.23 2.81
C SER A 82 -4.67 -11.30 3.12
N THR A 83 -3.91 -10.25 2.75
CA THR A 83 -2.46 -10.24 2.91
C THR A 83 -2.05 -10.06 4.38
N PHE A 84 -2.70 -9.17 5.13
CA PHE A 84 -2.41 -8.98 6.56
C PHE A 84 -2.68 -10.25 7.38
N GLY A 85 -3.62 -11.10 6.94
CA GLY A 85 -3.87 -12.41 7.54
C GLY A 85 -2.70 -13.39 7.44
N GLU A 86 -1.85 -13.26 6.44
CA GLU A 86 -0.69 -14.13 6.20
C GLU A 86 0.62 -13.62 6.85
N ILE A 87 0.60 -12.39 7.38
CA ILE A 87 1.78 -11.73 7.96
C ILE A 87 1.83 -11.99 9.45
N SER A 88 3.02 -12.21 10.02
CA SER A 88 3.23 -12.32 11.46
C SER A 88 3.63 -11.00 12.13
N ALA A 89 4.19 -10.05 11.40
CA ALA A 89 4.62 -8.75 11.93
C ALA A 89 3.47 -8.00 12.61
N ARG A 90 3.78 -7.24 13.66
CA ARG A 90 2.79 -6.46 14.43
C ARG A 90 2.33 -5.22 13.67
N ARG A 91 3.21 -4.62 12.89
CA ARG A 91 2.97 -3.42 12.08
C ARG A 91 3.11 -3.73 10.61
N VAL A 92 2.32 -3.07 9.80
CA VAL A 92 2.37 -3.19 8.34
C VAL A 92 2.38 -1.80 7.72
N PHE A 93 3.36 -1.55 6.86
CA PHE A 93 3.37 -0.39 5.99
C PHE A 93 2.69 -0.78 4.67
N ALA A 94 1.50 -0.25 4.42
CA ALA A 94 0.73 -0.47 3.20
C ALA A 94 1.10 0.56 2.14
N VAL A 95 1.39 0.11 0.92
CA VAL A 95 1.79 0.95 -0.22
C VAL A 95 0.99 0.55 -1.45
N ALA A 96 0.51 1.53 -2.22
CA ALA A 96 -0.11 1.27 -3.50
C ALA A 96 0.95 0.86 -4.55
N GLY A 97 0.64 -0.17 -5.36
CA GLY A 97 1.56 -0.65 -6.40
C GLY A 97 1.81 0.34 -7.55
N ASP A 98 1.07 1.44 -7.56
CA ASP A 98 1.18 2.53 -8.54
C ASP A 98 1.72 3.83 -7.93
N ALA A 99 2.32 3.77 -6.74
CA ALA A 99 2.92 4.90 -6.02
C ALA A 99 4.47 4.82 -6.06
N PRO A 100 5.12 5.10 -7.18
CA PRO A 100 6.55 4.87 -7.40
C PRO A 100 7.47 5.83 -6.63
N PHE A 101 6.93 6.82 -5.97
CA PHE A 101 7.68 7.80 -5.18
C PHE A 101 7.64 7.54 -3.67
N VAL A 102 6.97 6.45 -3.26
CA VAL A 102 7.01 5.99 -1.87
C VAL A 102 8.31 5.20 -1.67
N ASP A 103 9.08 5.60 -0.67
CA ASP A 103 10.39 5.04 -0.33
C ASP A 103 10.61 4.95 1.19
N ALA A 104 11.83 4.62 1.58
CA ALA A 104 12.24 4.53 2.99
C ALA A 104 12.10 5.87 3.74
N GLY A 105 12.36 7.01 3.08
CA GLY A 105 12.22 8.33 3.68
C GLY A 105 10.77 8.64 4.06
N VAL A 106 9.82 8.25 3.20
CA VAL A 106 8.38 8.38 3.48
C VAL A 106 7.97 7.51 4.68
N TYR A 107 8.45 6.27 4.72
CA TYR A 107 8.22 5.40 5.87
C TYR A 107 8.79 6.00 7.17
N GLU A 108 10.04 6.47 7.14
CA GLU A 108 10.70 7.05 8.30
C GLU A 108 9.97 8.30 8.82
N GLU A 109 9.47 9.14 7.91
CA GLU A 109 8.67 10.30 8.29
C GLU A 109 7.37 9.88 9.00
N LEU A 110 6.66 8.87 8.47
CA LEU A 110 5.45 8.32 9.11
C LEU A 110 5.76 7.66 10.46
N ALA A 111 6.85 6.91 10.55
CA ALA A 111 7.22 6.16 11.74
C ALA A 111 7.50 7.06 12.95
N ARG A 112 7.90 8.32 12.74
CA ARG A 112 8.08 9.33 13.82
C ARG A 112 6.78 9.65 14.55
N TYR A 113 5.65 9.43 13.91
CA TYR A 113 4.33 9.68 14.50
C TYR A 113 3.73 8.44 15.16
N TRP A 114 4.40 7.28 15.07
CA TRP A 114 3.94 6.05 15.70
C TRP A 114 4.30 6.02 17.18
N ASP A 115 3.32 5.74 18.03
CA ASP A 115 3.51 5.35 19.42
C ASP A 115 2.45 4.33 19.85
N ASP A 116 2.54 3.83 21.10
CA ASP A 116 1.65 2.79 21.63
C ASP A 116 0.18 3.24 21.78
N SER A 117 -0.11 4.54 21.68
CA SER A 117 -1.48 5.06 21.75
C SER A 117 -2.24 4.96 20.43
N CYS A 118 -1.55 4.80 19.30
CA CYS A 118 -2.18 4.75 17.99
C CYS A 118 -2.26 3.32 17.43
N GLU A 119 -3.24 3.10 16.56
CA GLU A 119 -3.44 1.86 15.80
C GLU A 119 -3.14 2.03 14.32
N ALA A 120 -3.02 3.28 13.87
CA ALA A 120 -2.59 3.64 12.52
C ALA A 120 -1.95 5.02 12.47
N VAL A 121 -1.03 5.22 11.51
CA VAL A 121 -0.53 6.53 11.08
C VAL A 121 -0.84 6.66 9.60
N VAL A 122 -1.72 7.61 9.25
CA VAL A 122 -2.24 7.76 7.89
C VAL A 122 -2.00 9.19 7.40
N PRO A 123 -1.32 9.35 6.26
CA PRO A 123 -1.15 10.67 5.68
C PRO A 123 -2.47 11.29 5.23
N VAL A 124 -2.48 12.62 5.27
CA VAL A 124 -3.51 13.43 4.64
C VAL A 124 -2.88 14.36 3.61
N ARG A 125 -3.57 14.51 2.49
CA ARG A 125 -3.24 15.44 1.42
C ARG A 125 -4.37 16.42 1.20
N GLU A 126 -4.02 17.69 1.02
CA GLU A 126 -5.00 18.70 0.63
C GLU A 126 -5.19 18.68 -0.90
N ARG A 127 -6.44 18.56 -1.31
CA ARG A 127 -6.88 18.71 -2.70
C ARG A 127 -8.13 19.57 -2.72
N GLU A 128 -8.14 20.62 -3.53
CA GLU A 128 -9.31 21.51 -3.69
C GLU A 128 -9.88 22.02 -2.35
N GLY A 129 -8.99 22.37 -1.40
CA GLY A 129 -9.38 22.85 -0.08
C GLY A 129 -9.93 21.78 0.87
N ARG A 130 -9.85 20.50 0.53
CA ARG A 130 -10.30 19.39 1.36
C ARG A 130 -9.14 18.45 1.70
N LEU A 131 -9.19 17.88 2.90
CA LEU A 131 -8.24 16.85 3.33
C LEU A 131 -8.71 15.49 2.87
N HIS A 132 -7.86 14.79 2.14
CA HIS A 132 -8.06 13.42 1.69
C HIS A 132 -7.07 12.50 2.38
N LEU A 133 -7.55 11.37 2.88
CA LEU A 133 -6.70 10.30 3.42
C LEU A 133 -5.93 9.61 2.29
N GLU A 134 -4.68 9.22 2.59
CA GLU A 134 -3.86 8.38 1.71
C GLU A 134 -3.65 6.99 2.40
N PRO A 135 -4.71 6.17 2.47
CA PRO A 135 -4.69 4.94 3.26
C PRO A 135 -3.83 3.82 2.67
N LEU A 136 -3.37 3.99 1.42
CA LEU A 136 -2.42 3.08 0.75
C LEU A 136 -1.00 3.66 0.71
N CYS A 137 -0.68 4.54 1.67
CA CYS A 137 0.67 4.97 2.04
C CYS A 137 0.70 5.16 3.56
N ALA A 138 0.41 4.12 4.35
CA ALA A 138 0.11 4.27 5.77
C ALA A 138 0.66 3.11 6.59
N ILE A 139 0.96 3.37 7.88
CA ILE A 139 1.37 2.34 8.83
C ILE A 139 0.15 1.91 9.64
N TYR A 140 -0.06 0.61 9.76
CA TYR A 140 -1.16 0.00 10.50
C TYR A 140 -0.68 -0.98 11.55
N GLY A 141 -1.30 -0.98 12.72
CA GLY A 141 -1.26 -2.11 13.64
C GLY A 141 -2.07 -3.27 13.05
N ARG A 142 -1.40 -4.36 12.69
CA ARG A 142 -1.98 -5.47 11.92
C ARG A 142 -3.28 -6.00 12.52
N ILE A 143 -3.28 -6.32 13.80
CA ILE A 143 -4.44 -6.93 14.47
C ILE A 143 -5.61 -5.93 14.56
N ALA A 144 -5.33 -4.67 14.87
CA ALA A 144 -6.35 -3.63 14.91
C ALA A 144 -6.97 -3.41 13.52
N PHE A 145 -6.12 -3.35 12.47
CA PHE A 145 -6.60 -3.24 11.10
C PHE A 145 -7.51 -4.41 10.71
N LEU A 146 -7.09 -5.66 10.97
CA LEU A 146 -7.90 -6.85 10.61
C LEU A 146 -9.25 -6.86 11.32
N ARG A 147 -9.29 -6.51 12.61
CA ARG A 147 -10.53 -6.40 13.38
C ARG A 147 -11.53 -5.46 12.69
N GLU A 148 -11.11 -4.26 12.36
CA GLU A 148 -11.98 -3.26 11.73
C GLU A 148 -12.25 -3.56 10.25
N ALA A 149 -11.27 -4.12 9.53
CA ALA A 149 -11.45 -4.53 8.14
C ALA A 149 -12.56 -5.58 7.99
N TYR A 150 -12.57 -6.60 8.81
CA TYR A 150 -13.63 -7.61 8.78
C TYR A 150 -15.00 -7.02 9.20
N ALA A 151 -15.04 -6.11 10.16
CA ALA A 151 -16.28 -5.42 10.51
C ALA A 151 -16.82 -4.61 9.33
N VAL A 152 -15.97 -3.80 8.66
CA VAL A 152 -16.37 -3.01 7.47
C VAL A 152 -16.84 -3.92 6.33
N LEU A 153 -16.12 -5.00 6.04
CA LEU A 153 -16.46 -5.96 4.99
C LEU A 153 -17.79 -6.67 5.25
N THR A 154 -18.10 -7.00 6.51
CA THR A 154 -19.37 -7.64 6.92
C THR A 154 -20.54 -6.70 6.71
N HIS A 155 -20.36 -5.39 6.89
CA HIS A 155 -21.38 -4.39 6.60
C HIS A 155 -21.52 -4.02 5.11
N GLY A 156 -20.78 -4.70 4.23
CA GLY A 156 -20.91 -4.57 2.77
C GLY A 156 -20.03 -3.47 2.16
N SER A 157 -19.31 -2.69 2.94
CA SER A 157 -18.34 -1.72 2.43
C SER A 157 -17.01 -2.39 2.08
N ALA A 158 -16.22 -1.71 1.23
CA ALA A 158 -14.87 -2.12 0.83
C ALA A 158 -13.89 -0.93 0.91
N ALA A 159 -14.26 0.15 1.58
CA ALA A 159 -13.47 1.36 1.68
C ALA A 159 -12.46 1.28 2.83
N VAL A 160 -11.17 1.37 2.51
CA VAL A 160 -10.10 1.41 3.54
C VAL A 160 -10.24 2.64 4.44
N ALA A 161 -10.78 3.74 3.92
CA ALA A 161 -11.03 4.96 4.71
C ALA A 161 -11.98 4.70 5.90
N GLU A 162 -13.00 3.86 5.73
CA GLU A 162 -13.91 3.48 6.83
C GLU A 162 -13.20 2.68 7.92
N VAL A 163 -12.21 1.86 7.55
CA VAL A 163 -11.35 1.19 8.54
C VAL A 163 -10.54 2.23 9.32
N VAL A 164 -9.94 3.21 8.63
CA VAL A 164 -9.18 4.28 9.27
C VAL A 164 -10.03 5.08 10.25
N ASP A 165 -11.30 5.35 9.91
CA ASP A 165 -12.23 6.11 10.77
C ASP A 165 -12.61 5.35 12.06
N ARG A 166 -12.45 4.02 12.08
CA ARG A 166 -12.72 3.17 13.25
C ARG A 166 -11.48 2.92 14.12
N LEU A 167 -10.28 3.17 13.57
CA LEU A 167 -9.02 3.02 14.28
C LEU A 167 -8.67 4.29 15.08
N ARG A 168 -7.88 4.14 16.12
CA ARG A 168 -7.17 5.25 16.74
C ARG A 168 -6.04 5.71 15.79
N ALA A 169 -6.44 6.37 14.70
CA ALA A 169 -5.54 6.77 13.63
C ALA A 169 -5.00 8.19 13.85
N ARG A 170 -3.67 8.35 13.79
CA ARG A 170 -3.04 9.65 13.63
C ARG A 170 -3.08 10.05 12.16
N ARG A 171 -3.71 11.19 11.90
CA ARG A 171 -3.75 11.80 10.57
C ARG A 171 -2.64 12.85 10.49
N VAL A 172 -1.68 12.65 9.59
CA VAL A 172 -0.47 13.46 9.54
C VAL A 172 -0.26 14.10 8.16
N ARG A 173 0.29 15.29 8.11
CA ARG A 173 0.77 15.91 6.87
C ARG A 173 2.24 15.58 6.71
N LEU A 174 2.61 14.94 5.61
CA LEU A 174 4.01 14.70 5.26
C LEU A 174 4.59 15.91 4.54
N ALA A 175 5.89 16.16 4.72
CA ALA A 175 6.63 17.18 3.96
C ALA A 175 6.68 16.80 2.47
N SER A 176 6.89 15.52 2.15
CA SER A 176 6.96 15.00 0.79
C SER A 176 5.57 14.70 0.20
N GLN A 177 4.87 15.73 -0.26
CA GLN A 177 3.58 15.55 -0.95
C GLN A 177 3.70 14.83 -2.30
N HIS A 178 4.90 14.80 -2.89
CA HIS A 178 5.20 14.09 -4.14
C HIS A 178 5.03 12.56 -4.00
N ALA A 179 5.25 12.02 -2.81
CA ALA A 179 5.04 10.60 -2.51
C ALA A 179 3.64 10.07 -2.92
N PHE A 180 2.63 10.95 -2.94
CA PHE A 180 1.24 10.59 -3.28
C PHE A 180 0.93 10.72 -4.77
N THR A 181 1.93 10.86 -5.61
CA THR A 181 1.74 10.88 -7.06
C THR A 181 1.66 9.45 -7.59
N ASN A 182 0.46 9.07 -8.01
CA ASN A 182 0.21 7.76 -8.62
C ASN A 182 0.37 7.84 -10.14
N VAL A 183 0.92 6.79 -10.72
CA VAL A 183 0.91 6.59 -12.17
C VAL A 183 -0.42 5.96 -12.57
N ASN A 184 -1.29 6.69 -13.27
CA ASN A 184 -2.62 6.24 -13.66
C ASN A 184 -2.80 6.11 -15.18
N THR A 185 -1.92 6.72 -15.95
CA THR A 185 -1.93 6.74 -17.40
C THR A 185 -0.52 6.51 -17.96
N PRO A 186 -0.36 6.11 -19.23
CA PRO A 186 0.96 6.07 -19.87
C PRO A 186 1.69 7.42 -19.86
N ALA A 187 0.95 8.54 -19.89
CA ALA A 187 1.53 9.87 -19.81
C ALA A 187 2.16 10.15 -18.44
N ASP A 188 1.56 9.64 -17.35
CA ASP A 188 2.15 9.76 -16.01
C ASP A 188 3.46 8.98 -15.89
N ALA A 189 3.59 7.88 -16.63
CA ALA A 189 4.82 7.08 -16.65
C ALA A 189 5.97 7.79 -17.38
N ALA A 190 5.68 8.76 -18.25
CA ALA A 190 6.69 9.53 -18.98
C ALA A 190 7.60 10.38 -18.08
N VAL A 191 7.22 10.62 -16.83
CA VAL A 191 8.08 11.29 -15.84
C VAL A 191 9.36 10.52 -15.53
N PHE A 192 9.42 9.23 -15.88
CA PHE A 192 10.58 8.35 -15.68
C PHE A 192 11.44 8.15 -16.95
N ALA A 193 11.04 8.73 -18.09
CA ALA A 193 11.71 8.59 -19.37
C ALA A 193 12.96 9.47 -19.49
#